data_69359d760f4699ee0fb487a4691d3c27
#
_entry.id   69359d760f4699ee0fb487a4691d3c27
#
_cell.length_a   1.000
_cell.length_b   1.000
_cell.length_c   1.000
_cell.angle_alpha   90.00
_cell.angle_beta   90.00
_cell.angle_gamma   90.00
#
_symmetry.space_group_name_H-M   'P 1'
#
loop_
_entity.id
_entity.type
_entity.pdbx_description
1 polymer ?
#
loop_
_entity_poly.entity_id
_entity_poly.type
_entity_poly.pdbx_seq_one_letter_code
_entity_poly.pdbx_strand_id
1 'polypeptide(L)'
;MNYFPRHTHMNMISRLLFGPFRPGIESQRPVLYRIAYAWCHDAALADDLVQETLSKAWARRSQLRDEAALKAWMVAIMNHCWLDHLRGRRDFDDVEDWQDELESGADTPDACCNREQVIACVRAAVARLPLGQRQVLTLVDLEGFGYAEVAGILNIPVGTVMSRLSRARASLKNLLDPATQQPAVRTLLRSVK
;
A
#
# COMPACT_ATOMS: atom_id res chain seq x y z
N MET A 1 -6.12 19.14 18.28
CA MET A 1 -7.02 18.31 19.09
C MET A 1 -6.81 16.87 18.67
N ASN A 2 -6.06 16.12 19.50
CA ASN A 2 -5.61 14.74 19.20
C ASN A 2 -6.76 13.76 19.43
N TYR A 3 -7.26 13.14 18.36
CA TYR A 3 -8.16 11.99 18.47
C TYR A 3 -7.38 10.73 18.08
N PHE A 4 -6.72 10.10 19.05
CA PHE A 4 -6.37 8.71 19.02
C PHE A 4 -7.30 7.97 19.98
N PRO A 5 -8.14 7.02 19.54
CA PRO A 5 -8.87 6.18 20.47
C PRO A 5 -7.89 5.22 21.14
N ARG A 6 -7.93 5.25 22.48
CA ARG A 6 -7.15 4.41 23.38
C ARG A 6 -7.49 2.93 23.16
N HIS A 7 -6.45 2.10 23.23
CA HIS A 7 -6.48 0.65 23.22
C HIS A 7 -7.66 0.06 23.99
N THR A 8 -8.55 -0.59 23.24
CA THR A 8 -9.63 -1.39 23.81
C THR A 8 -9.03 -2.62 24.48
N HIS A 9 -9.27 -2.79 25.76
CA HIS A 9 -8.92 -3.96 26.54
C HIS A 9 -9.47 -5.22 25.85
N MET A 10 -8.59 -5.97 25.25
CA MET A 10 -8.92 -7.25 24.67
C MET A 10 -9.20 -8.25 25.78
N ASN A 11 -10.43 -8.73 25.80
CA ASN A 11 -11.04 -9.49 26.86
C ASN A 11 -10.25 -10.78 27.13
N MET A 12 -9.95 -11.07 28.42
CA MET A 12 -9.26 -12.25 28.91
C MET A 12 -9.86 -13.59 28.40
N ILE A 13 -11.13 -13.56 28.07
CA ILE A 13 -11.91 -14.67 27.48
C ILE A 13 -11.41 -15.05 26.08
N SER A 14 -11.00 -14.07 25.26
CA SER A 14 -10.43 -14.32 23.92
C SER A 14 -9.11 -15.10 24.00
N ARG A 15 -8.29 -14.84 25.04
CA ARG A 15 -7.02 -15.55 25.28
C ARG A 15 -7.24 -17.02 25.65
N LEU A 16 -8.29 -17.32 26.38
CA LEU A 16 -8.63 -18.68 26.82
C LEU A 16 -9.23 -19.53 25.71
N LEU A 17 -10.09 -18.93 24.85
CA LEU A 17 -10.79 -19.65 23.79
C LEU A 17 -9.95 -19.84 22.52
N PHE A 18 -8.97 -18.96 22.24
CA PHE A 18 -8.22 -18.96 20.98
C PHE A 18 -6.73 -19.32 21.10
N GLY A 19 -6.28 -19.77 22.28
CA GLY A 19 -4.88 -20.13 22.54
C GLY A 19 -3.94 -18.92 22.66
N PRO A 20 -2.62 -19.11 22.81
CA PRO A 20 -1.68 -18.01 22.95
C PRO A 20 -1.75 -17.12 21.71
N PHE A 21 -2.33 -15.95 21.90
CA PHE A 21 -2.41 -14.88 20.90
C PHE A 21 -0.99 -14.55 20.44
N ARG A 22 -0.67 -14.78 19.17
CA ARG A 22 0.58 -14.27 18.61
C ARG A 22 0.43 -12.77 18.41
N PRO A 23 1.01 -11.94 19.29
CA PRO A 23 0.81 -10.47 19.25
C PRO A 23 1.30 -9.82 17.95
N GLY A 24 2.08 -10.58 17.15
CA GLY A 24 2.65 -10.11 15.89
C GLY A 24 1.63 -9.81 14.79
N ILE A 25 0.54 -10.58 14.64
CA ILE A 25 -0.40 -10.40 13.51
C ILE A 25 -1.12 -9.04 13.62
N GLU A 26 -1.71 -8.74 14.77
CA GLU A 26 -2.46 -7.50 14.97
C GLU A 26 -1.55 -6.25 14.94
N SER A 27 -0.30 -6.38 15.37
CA SER A 27 0.68 -5.29 15.33
C SER A 27 1.04 -4.86 13.90
N GLN A 28 0.79 -5.70 12.89
CA GLN A 28 1.03 -5.37 11.49
C GLN A 28 -0.08 -4.52 10.86
N ARG A 29 -1.25 -4.36 11.52
CA ARG A 29 -2.38 -3.58 11.00
C ARG A 29 -1.98 -2.20 10.45
N PRO A 30 -1.19 -1.36 11.15
CA PRO A 30 -0.83 -0.02 10.63
C PRO A 30 0.02 -0.10 9.35
N VAL A 31 0.90 -1.10 9.24
CA VAL A 31 1.74 -1.31 8.06
C VAL A 31 0.88 -1.76 6.88
N LEU A 32 0.02 -2.76 7.11
CA LEU A 32 -0.91 -3.25 6.08
C LEU A 32 -1.82 -2.13 5.57
N TYR A 33 -2.36 -1.30 6.46
CA TYR A 33 -3.21 -0.17 6.06
C TYR A 33 -2.47 0.83 5.17
N ARG A 34 -1.22 1.20 5.51
CA ARG A 34 -0.43 2.10 4.67
C ARG A 34 -0.20 1.54 3.28
N ILE A 35 0.13 0.23 3.18
CA ILE A 35 0.34 -0.44 1.91
C ILE A 35 -0.97 -0.52 1.12
N ALA A 36 -2.06 -0.98 1.75
CA ALA A 36 -3.37 -1.09 1.12
C ALA A 36 -3.84 0.27 0.58
N TYR A 37 -3.77 1.31 1.40
CA TYR A 37 -4.14 2.67 1.00
C TYR A 37 -3.26 3.20 -0.16
N ALA A 38 -1.96 2.93 -0.14
CA ALA A 38 -1.07 3.30 -1.24
C ALA A 38 -1.42 2.57 -2.55
N TRP A 39 -2.04 1.38 -2.48
CA TRP A 39 -2.43 0.60 -3.66
C TRP A 39 -3.80 1.00 -4.21
N CYS A 40 -4.80 1.21 -3.35
CA CYS A 40 -6.18 1.46 -3.76
C CYS A 40 -6.60 2.94 -3.73
N HIS A 41 -5.93 3.79 -2.95
CA HIS A 41 -6.27 5.20 -2.70
C HIS A 41 -7.70 5.44 -2.17
N ASP A 42 -8.32 4.40 -1.61
CA ASP A 42 -9.64 4.42 -0.99
C ASP A 42 -9.51 3.94 0.46
N ALA A 43 -9.94 4.77 1.41
CA ALA A 43 -9.80 4.47 2.83
C ALA A 43 -10.69 3.29 3.27
N ALA A 44 -11.91 3.21 2.76
CA ALA A 44 -12.85 2.14 3.08
C ALA A 44 -12.35 0.80 2.54
N LEU A 45 -11.95 0.78 1.27
CA LEU A 45 -11.38 -0.40 0.64
C LEU A 45 -10.06 -0.84 1.30
N ALA A 46 -9.22 0.11 1.73
CA ALA A 46 -7.99 -0.22 2.46
C ALA A 46 -8.29 -0.90 3.80
N ASP A 47 -9.29 -0.42 4.55
CA ASP A 47 -9.74 -1.06 5.79
C ASP A 47 -10.30 -2.47 5.52
N ASP A 48 -11.12 -2.66 4.48
CA ASP A 48 -11.68 -3.95 4.11
C ASP A 48 -10.57 -4.95 3.75
N LEU A 49 -9.59 -4.55 2.93
CA LEU A 49 -8.43 -5.37 2.58
C LEU A 49 -7.60 -5.77 3.80
N VAL A 50 -7.41 -4.85 4.74
CA VAL A 50 -6.71 -5.14 5.99
C VAL A 50 -7.48 -6.14 6.84
N GLN A 51 -8.79 -5.96 7.01
CA GLN A 51 -9.63 -6.87 7.78
C GLN A 51 -9.62 -8.28 7.17
N GLU A 52 -9.79 -8.39 5.87
CA GLU A 52 -9.73 -9.66 5.16
C GLU A 52 -8.34 -10.32 5.30
N THR A 53 -7.26 -9.55 5.16
CA THR A 53 -5.89 -10.02 5.33
C THR A 53 -5.67 -10.56 6.74
N LEU A 54 -6.07 -9.83 7.77
CA LEU A 54 -5.95 -10.26 9.17
C LEU A 54 -6.75 -11.54 9.42
N SER A 55 -7.96 -11.66 8.90
CA SER A 55 -8.80 -12.86 9.01
C SER A 55 -8.14 -14.07 8.35
N LYS A 56 -7.64 -13.92 7.10
CA LYS A 56 -6.95 -14.99 6.37
C LYS A 56 -5.62 -15.36 7.03
N ALA A 57 -4.85 -14.37 7.54
CA ALA A 57 -3.61 -14.60 8.27
C ALA A 57 -3.87 -15.38 9.56
N TRP A 58 -4.91 -15.03 10.28
CA TRP A 58 -5.31 -15.73 11.49
C TRP A 58 -5.69 -17.19 11.23
N ALA A 59 -6.49 -17.44 10.22
CA ALA A 59 -6.89 -18.79 9.82
C ALA A 59 -5.68 -19.65 9.38
N ARG A 60 -4.66 -19.03 8.77
CA ARG A 60 -3.48 -19.71 8.22
C ARG A 60 -2.22 -19.58 9.12
N ARG A 61 -2.36 -19.12 10.36
CA ARG A 61 -1.22 -18.83 11.27
C ARG A 61 -0.27 -20.01 11.53
N SER A 62 -0.77 -21.24 11.40
CA SER A 62 0.04 -22.46 11.54
C SER A 62 1.03 -22.66 10.36
N GLN A 63 0.80 -21.98 9.24
CA GLN A 63 1.70 -22.04 8.07
C GLN A 63 2.92 -21.14 8.24
N LEU A 64 2.86 -20.14 9.11
CA LEU A 64 4.00 -19.27 9.40
C LEU A 64 5.03 -20.03 10.25
N ARG A 65 6.17 -20.38 9.65
CA ARG A 65 7.26 -21.10 10.30
C ARG A 65 8.26 -20.16 10.97
N ASP A 66 8.45 -18.97 10.38
CA ASP A 66 9.42 -17.98 10.85
C ASP A 66 8.70 -16.64 11.14
N GLU A 67 8.82 -16.18 12.37
CA GLU A 67 8.24 -14.90 12.80
C GLU A 67 8.91 -13.69 12.11
N ALA A 68 10.17 -13.80 11.71
CA ALA A 68 10.85 -12.74 10.96
C ALA A 68 10.20 -12.52 9.57
N ALA A 69 9.62 -13.57 8.99
CA ALA A 69 8.89 -13.48 7.72
C ALA A 69 7.44 -12.98 7.84
N LEU A 70 6.94 -12.72 9.07
CA LEU A 70 5.54 -12.37 9.32
C LEU A 70 5.05 -11.21 8.45
N LYS A 71 5.81 -10.11 8.39
CA LYS A 71 5.45 -8.91 7.61
C LYS A 71 5.30 -9.26 6.12
N ALA A 72 6.29 -9.89 5.53
CA ALA A 72 6.28 -10.28 4.12
C ALA A 72 5.14 -11.26 3.80
N TRP A 73 4.94 -12.26 4.66
CA TRP A 73 3.87 -13.25 4.53
C TRP A 73 2.48 -12.61 4.56
N MET A 74 2.24 -11.67 5.48
CA MET A 74 0.95 -10.97 5.55
C MET A 74 0.71 -10.07 4.34
N VAL A 75 1.76 -9.39 3.83
CA VAL A 75 1.66 -8.57 2.62
C VAL A 75 1.39 -9.45 1.40
N ALA A 76 1.94 -10.66 1.33
CA ALA A 76 1.60 -11.62 0.27
C ALA A 76 0.13 -12.05 0.33
N ILE A 77 -0.42 -12.29 1.54
CA ILE A 77 -1.87 -12.55 1.70
C ILE A 77 -2.68 -11.35 1.21
N MET A 78 -2.29 -10.14 1.59
CA MET A 78 -2.98 -8.91 1.17
C MET A 78 -2.92 -8.70 -0.34
N ASN A 79 -1.80 -9.02 -0.98
CA ASN A 79 -1.70 -8.97 -2.45
C ASN A 79 -2.71 -9.91 -3.12
N HIS A 80 -2.94 -11.11 -2.58
CA HIS A 80 -3.98 -12.01 -3.10
C HIS A 80 -5.38 -11.43 -2.89
N CYS A 81 -5.70 -10.90 -1.70
CA CYS A 81 -6.99 -10.24 -1.46
C CYS A 81 -7.21 -9.08 -2.46
N TRP A 82 -6.20 -8.28 -2.69
CA TRP A 82 -6.24 -7.17 -3.65
C TRP A 82 -6.50 -7.65 -5.08
N LEU A 83 -5.78 -8.68 -5.53
CA LEU A 83 -5.98 -9.25 -6.87
C LEU A 83 -7.37 -9.88 -7.02
N ASP A 84 -7.88 -10.55 -5.97
CA ASP A 84 -9.23 -11.10 -5.96
C ASP A 84 -10.29 -10.00 -6.04
N HIS A 85 -10.11 -8.90 -5.28
CA HIS A 85 -10.97 -7.72 -5.37
C HIS A 85 -10.97 -7.11 -6.79
N LEU A 86 -9.81 -6.99 -7.39
CA LEU A 86 -9.70 -6.48 -8.76
C LEU A 86 -10.37 -7.41 -9.78
N ARG A 87 -10.28 -8.72 -9.64
CA ARG A 87 -10.98 -9.68 -10.51
C ARG A 87 -12.49 -9.58 -10.34
N GLY A 88 -12.98 -9.52 -9.11
CA GLY A 88 -14.42 -9.41 -8.84
C GLY A 88 -15.06 -8.13 -9.39
N ARG A 89 -14.29 -7.05 -9.57
CA ARG A 89 -14.76 -5.84 -10.26
C ARG A 89 -14.84 -6.00 -11.78
N ARG A 90 -14.18 -7.01 -12.36
CA ARG A 90 -14.05 -7.25 -13.79
C ARG A 90 -15.00 -8.29 -14.37
N ASP A 91 -15.68 -9.07 -13.55
CA ASP A 91 -16.80 -9.87 -14.06
C ASP A 91 -17.87 -8.99 -14.71
N PHE A 92 -17.64 -7.65 -14.73
CA PHE A 92 -18.44 -6.65 -15.45
C PHE A 92 -17.74 -6.03 -16.66
N ASP A 93 -16.40 -6.17 -16.84
CA ASP A 93 -15.67 -5.64 -18.01
C ASP A 93 -14.55 -6.57 -18.43
N ASP A 94 -14.48 -6.88 -19.73
CA ASP A 94 -13.64 -7.89 -20.38
C ASP A 94 -12.16 -7.92 -19.98
N VAL A 95 -11.65 -9.15 -19.95
CA VAL A 95 -10.29 -9.53 -19.58
C VAL A 95 -9.35 -9.36 -20.76
N GLU A 96 -8.63 -8.27 -20.83
CA GLU A 96 -7.27 -8.21 -21.45
C GLU A 96 -6.62 -6.85 -21.16
N ASP A 97 -5.32 -6.87 -20.81
CA ASP A 97 -4.45 -5.71 -20.53
C ASP A 97 -4.48 -5.04 -19.13
N TRP A 98 -3.99 -5.79 -18.16
CA TRP A 98 -3.81 -5.28 -16.78
C TRP A 98 -2.51 -4.53 -16.52
N GLN A 99 -1.80 -4.13 -17.50
CA GLN A 99 -0.50 -3.52 -17.25
C GLN A 99 -0.52 -2.00 -17.11
N ASP A 100 -1.53 -1.31 -17.58
CA ASP A 100 -1.41 0.15 -17.72
C ASP A 100 -2.60 1.05 -17.34
N GLU A 101 -3.79 0.56 -16.97
CA GLU A 101 -4.94 1.45 -16.79
C GLU A 101 -5.65 1.33 -15.43
N LEU A 102 -5.35 2.26 -14.55
CA LEU A 102 -6.28 2.84 -13.59
C LEU A 102 -5.90 4.32 -13.44
N GLU A 103 -6.47 5.16 -14.29
CA GLU A 103 -6.48 6.60 -14.05
C GLU A 103 -7.43 6.90 -12.89
N SER A 104 -6.88 7.12 -11.70
CA SER A 104 -7.60 7.73 -10.59
C SER A 104 -7.59 9.23 -10.78
N GLY A 105 -8.76 9.80 -11.07
CA GLY A 105 -8.97 11.23 -10.98
C GLY A 105 -8.78 11.68 -9.52
N ALA A 106 -7.70 12.39 -9.24
CA ALA A 106 -7.46 13.03 -7.96
C ALA A 106 -7.68 14.53 -8.14
N ASP A 107 -8.60 15.08 -7.35
CA ASP A 107 -8.81 16.52 -7.24
C ASP A 107 -7.52 17.22 -6.79
N THR A 108 -7.21 18.33 -7.44
CA THR A 108 -6.04 19.18 -7.17
C THR A 108 -6.31 20.06 -5.95
N PRO A 109 -5.50 19.98 -4.87
CA PRO A 109 -5.62 20.90 -3.75
C PRO A 109 -5.04 22.28 -4.09
N ASP A 110 -5.75 23.31 -3.70
CA ASP A 110 -5.38 24.72 -3.84
C ASP A 110 -4.24 25.11 -2.89
N ALA A 111 -3.47 26.11 -3.28
CA ALA A 111 -2.15 26.43 -2.72
C ALA A 111 -2.20 27.08 -1.33
N CYS A 112 -1.57 26.44 -0.35
CA CYS A 112 -0.94 27.03 0.84
C CYS A 112 0.16 26.12 1.39
N CYS A 113 1.39 26.67 1.61
CA CYS A 113 2.60 25.91 1.90
C CYS A 113 2.60 25.23 3.27
N ASN A 114 2.16 23.98 3.38
CA ASN A 114 2.32 23.19 4.59
C ASN A 114 2.80 21.77 4.24
N ARG A 115 3.54 21.13 5.15
CA ARG A 115 4.05 19.74 5.05
C ARG A 115 2.96 18.75 4.61
N GLU A 116 1.73 18.97 5.03
CA GLU A 116 0.57 18.15 4.65
C GLU A 116 0.28 18.17 3.14
N GLN A 117 0.54 19.31 2.49
CA GLN A 117 0.31 19.44 1.05
C GLN A 117 1.40 18.77 0.22
N VAL A 118 2.66 18.81 0.70
CA VAL A 118 3.73 18.01 0.05
C VAL A 118 3.38 16.54 0.11
N ILE A 119 2.88 16.06 1.26
CA ILE A 119 2.43 14.68 1.42
C ILE A 119 1.25 14.38 0.49
N ALA A 120 0.27 15.27 0.39
CA ALA A 120 -0.87 15.10 -0.51
C ALA A 120 -0.44 15.07 -1.98
N CYS A 121 0.49 15.96 -2.37
CA CYS A 121 1.06 16.00 -3.72
C CYS A 121 1.80 14.70 -4.08
N VAL A 122 2.64 14.18 -3.17
CA VAL A 122 3.33 12.91 -3.37
C VAL A 122 2.34 11.75 -3.47
N ARG A 123 1.31 11.71 -2.62
CA ARG A 123 0.25 10.69 -2.68
C ARG A 123 -0.50 10.73 -4.01
N ALA A 124 -0.87 11.92 -4.47
CA ALA A 124 -1.53 12.11 -5.77
C ALA A 124 -0.63 11.66 -6.93
N ALA A 125 0.68 11.93 -6.88
CA ALA A 125 1.62 11.47 -7.88
C ALA A 125 1.77 9.94 -7.87
N VAL A 126 1.82 9.31 -6.69
CA VAL A 126 1.85 7.85 -6.54
C VAL A 126 0.56 7.22 -7.07
N ALA A 127 -0.60 7.86 -6.85
CA ALA A 127 -1.88 7.40 -7.36
C ALA A 127 -1.94 7.29 -8.89
N ARG A 128 -1.19 8.16 -9.58
CA ARG A 128 -1.12 8.18 -11.05
C ARG A 128 -0.17 7.13 -11.65
N LEU A 129 0.58 6.40 -10.83
CA LEU A 129 1.43 5.31 -11.33
C LEU A 129 0.60 4.10 -11.71
N PRO A 130 0.96 3.38 -12.79
CA PRO A 130 0.40 2.06 -13.08
C PRO A 130 0.50 1.13 -11.88
N LEU A 131 -0.50 0.27 -11.67
CA LEU A 131 -0.63 -0.56 -10.47
C LEU A 131 0.65 -1.34 -10.12
N GLY A 132 1.24 -2.03 -11.10
CA GLY A 132 2.44 -2.83 -10.85
C GLY A 132 3.68 -1.98 -10.49
N GLN A 133 3.77 -0.74 -10.96
CA GLN A 133 4.81 0.20 -10.58
C GLN A 133 4.58 0.74 -9.17
N ARG A 134 3.34 1.09 -8.85
CA ARG A 134 2.90 1.56 -7.54
C ARG A 134 3.15 0.53 -6.44
N GLN A 135 2.79 -0.74 -6.70
CA GLN A 135 3.02 -1.85 -5.76
C GLN A 135 4.51 -2.01 -5.44
N VAL A 136 5.36 -2.07 -6.47
CA VAL A 136 6.80 -2.24 -6.29
C VAL A 136 7.41 -1.03 -5.57
N LEU A 137 7.04 0.20 -5.95
CA LEU A 137 7.52 1.42 -5.29
C LEU A 137 7.13 1.45 -3.80
N THR A 138 5.88 1.13 -3.48
CA THR A 138 5.39 1.08 -2.11
C THR A 138 6.19 0.08 -1.27
N LEU A 139 6.39 -1.13 -1.78
CA LEU A 139 7.06 -2.17 -1.01
C LEU A 139 8.56 -1.90 -0.84
N VAL A 140 9.25 -1.45 -1.88
CA VAL A 140 10.70 -1.20 -1.81
C VAL A 140 11.00 0.13 -1.11
N ASP A 141 10.45 1.24 -1.60
CA ASP A 141 10.89 2.58 -1.19
C ASP A 141 10.19 3.07 0.08
N LEU A 142 8.94 2.66 0.33
CA LEU A 142 8.19 3.09 1.51
C LEU A 142 8.28 2.09 2.67
N GLU A 143 8.27 0.79 2.40
CA GLU A 143 8.25 -0.24 3.44
C GLU A 143 9.57 -0.97 3.63
N GLY A 144 10.55 -0.74 2.74
CA GLY A 144 11.93 -1.22 2.89
C GLY A 144 12.14 -2.71 2.60
N PHE A 145 11.24 -3.35 1.85
CA PHE A 145 11.44 -4.74 1.44
C PHE A 145 12.57 -4.89 0.43
N GLY A 146 13.33 -5.99 0.53
CA GLY A 146 14.32 -6.37 -0.47
C GLY A 146 13.68 -6.82 -1.79
N TYR A 147 14.41 -6.71 -2.90
CA TYR A 147 13.88 -7.06 -4.24
C TYR A 147 13.42 -8.51 -4.34
N ALA A 148 14.14 -9.43 -3.71
CA ALA A 148 13.76 -10.85 -3.68
C ALA A 148 12.48 -11.08 -2.86
N GLU A 149 12.29 -10.36 -1.76
CA GLU A 149 11.06 -10.42 -0.96
C GLU A 149 9.87 -9.88 -1.75
N VAL A 150 10.03 -8.73 -2.42
CA VAL A 150 8.99 -8.14 -3.27
C VAL A 150 8.63 -9.08 -4.43
N ALA A 151 9.61 -9.73 -5.04
CA ALA A 151 9.38 -10.73 -6.07
C ALA A 151 8.51 -11.90 -5.56
N GLY A 152 8.81 -12.40 -4.34
CA GLY A 152 8.00 -13.43 -3.68
C GLY A 152 6.59 -12.93 -3.29
N ILE A 153 6.47 -11.73 -2.72
CA ILE A 153 5.19 -11.13 -2.33
C ILE A 153 4.25 -10.96 -3.52
N LEU A 154 4.77 -10.40 -4.63
CA LEU A 154 3.96 -10.10 -5.82
C LEU A 154 3.90 -11.26 -6.81
N ASN A 155 4.63 -12.35 -6.56
CA ASN A 155 4.77 -13.51 -7.45
C ASN A 155 5.22 -13.12 -8.87
N ILE A 156 6.28 -12.30 -8.97
CA ILE A 156 6.88 -11.84 -10.23
C ILE A 156 8.41 -12.05 -10.21
N PRO A 157 9.07 -12.14 -11.36
CA PRO A 157 10.54 -12.24 -11.43
C PRO A 157 11.23 -11.02 -10.81
N VAL A 158 12.39 -11.21 -10.17
CA VAL A 158 13.20 -10.11 -9.59
C VAL A 158 13.57 -9.05 -10.64
N GLY A 159 13.87 -9.46 -11.89
CA GLY A 159 14.12 -8.53 -12.98
C GLY A 159 12.91 -7.65 -13.31
N THR A 160 11.69 -8.17 -13.14
CA THR A 160 10.44 -7.39 -13.27
C THR A 160 10.30 -6.38 -12.13
N VAL A 161 10.66 -6.75 -10.89
CA VAL A 161 10.71 -5.80 -9.75
C VAL A 161 11.63 -4.64 -10.08
N MET A 162 12.86 -4.92 -10.52
CA MET A 162 13.87 -3.90 -10.83
C MET A 162 13.40 -2.96 -11.95
N SER A 163 12.85 -3.51 -13.04
CA SER A 163 12.40 -2.72 -14.19
C SER A 163 11.16 -1.87 -13.84
N ARG A 164 10.20 -2.41 -13.07
CA ARG A 164 9.03 -1.66 -12.59
C ARG A 164 9.45 -0.55 -11.63
N LEU A 165 10.36 -0.81 -10.71
CA LEU A 165 10.86 0.19 -9.77
C LEU A 165 11.58 1.34 -10.49
N SER A 166 12.44 1.02 -11.47
CA SER A 166 13.14 2.04 -12.27
C SER A 166 12.14 2.95 -13.00
N ARG A 167 11.13 2.35 -13.66
CA ARG A 167 10.06 3.10 -14.33
C ARG A 167 9.22 3.92 -13.36
N ALA A 168 8.85 3.35 -12.21
CA ALA A 168 8.09 4.05 -11.17
C ALA A 168 8.80 5.30 -10.68
N ARG A 169 10.11 5.19 -10.38
CA ARG A 169 10.93 6.34 -9.94
C ARG A 169 11.06 7.40 -11.01
N ALA A 170 11.24 7.01 -12.28
CA ALA A 170 11.30 7.95 -13.40
C ALA A 170 9.97 8.69 -13.59
N SER A 171 8.85 7.97 -13.57
CA SER A 171 7.50 8.56 -13.67
C SER A 171 7.22 9.49 -12.49
N LEU A 172 7.54 9.05 -11.26
CA LEU A 172 7.33 9.87 -10.06
C LEU A 172 8.16 11.16 -10.10
N LYS A 173 9.44 11.07 -10.55
CA LYS A 173 10.28 12.25 -10.76
C LYS A 173 9.63 13.24 -11.72
N ASN A 174 9.11 12.77 -12.85
CA ASN A 174 8.45 13.62 -13.85
C ASN A 174 7.15 14.23 -13.29
N LEU A 175 6.36 13.46 -12.52
CA LEU A 175 5.13 13.94 -11.89
C LEU A 175 5.37 14.97 -10.80
N LEU A 176 6.52 14.89 -10.11
CA LEU A 176 6.92 15.81 -9.03
C LEU A 176 7.84 16.94 -9.53
N ASP A 177 8.23 16.95 -10.81
CA ASP A 177 9.10 18.01 -11.35
C ASP A 177 8.35 19.35 -11.35
N PRO A 178 8.90 20.40 -10.70
CA PRO A 178 8.31 21.73 -10.67
C PRO A 178 8.08 22.35 -12.06
N ALA A 179 8.82 21.88 -13.09
CA ALA A 179 8.63 22.36 -14.47
C ALA A 179 7.39 21.78 -15.15
N THR A 180 6.94 20.60 -14.70
CA THR A 180 5.77 19.89 -15.25
C THR A 180 4.49 20.16 -14.46
N GLN A 181 4.62 20.72 -13.25
CA GLN A 181 3.51 21.02 -12.36
C GLN A 181 2.98 22.44 -12.59
N GLN A 182 1.67 22.64 -12.37
CA GLN A 182 1.06 23.97 -12.36
C GLN A 182 1.80 24.91 -11.39
N PRO A 183 1.80 26.24 -11.64
CA PRO A 183 2.64 27.20 -10.89
C PRO A 183 2.51 27.13 -9.36
N ALA A 184 1.39 26.65 -8.84
CA ALA A 184 1.13 26.51 -7.39
C ALA A 184 2.05 25.46 -6.71
N VAL A 185 2.29 24.33 -7.34
CA VAL A 185 3.12 23.24 -6.75
C VAL A 185 4.61 23.52 -6.88
N ARG A 186 5.00 24.33 -7.87
CA ARG A 186 6.38 24.78 -8.11
C ARG A 186 6.97 25.56 -6.93
N THR A 187 6.13 26.31 -6.21
CA THR A 187 6.53 27.10 -5.03
C THR A 187 6.80 26.18 -3.83
N LEU A 188 6.00 25.11 -3.67
CA LEU A 188 6.07 24.18 -2.54
C LEU A 188 7.38 23.37 -2.49
N LEU A 189 7.82 22.86 -3.64
CA LEU A 189 9.01 22.03 -3.71
C LEU A 189 10.34 22.84 -3.55
N ARG A 190 10.28 24.16 -3.77
CA ARG A 190 11.42 25.05 -3.51
C ARG A 190 11.62 25.41 -2.04
N SER A 191 10.60 25.34 -1.21
CA SER A 191 10.67 25.72 0.21
C SER A 191 11.14 24.59 1.14
N VAL A 192 11.32 23.36 0.61
CA VAL A 192 11.74 22.16 1.37
C VAL A 192 13.26 21.90 1.24
N LYS A 193 14.02 22.82 0.66
CA LYS A 193 15.50 22.73 0.59
C LYS A 193 16.13 23.42 1.80
#